data_1519b7e4eda022c2b934afd2b224dd5e
#
_entry.id   1519b7e4eda022c2b934afd2b224dd5e
#
_cell.length_a   1.000
_cell.length_b   1.000
_cell.length_c   1.000
_cell.angle_alpha   90.00
_cell.angle_beta   90.00
_cell.angle_gamma   90.00
#
_symmetry.space_group_name_H-M   'P 1'
#
loop_
_entity.id
_entity.type
_entity.pdbx_description
1 polymer ?
#
loop_
_entity_poly.entity_id
_entity_poly.type
_entity_poly.pdbx_seq_one_letter_code
_entity_poly.pdbx_strand_id
1 'polypeptide(L)'
;MTYPISKIDGLTAFTALKLKALGIRTTDGLLEAARTVKGRKALAAKTGISEQQLLEWANVADYMRIPGMGKAKVGLVRAAGVTTVRELALRNPARLAQNMKEVNTKRKLVRVLPSEKSVEQLIAQARKLQPKITY
;
A
#
# COMPACT_ATOMS: atom_id res chain seq x y z
N MET A 1 -4.23 10.00 6.02
CA MET A 1 -5.60 9.62 5.64
C MET A 1 -5.81 8.15 5.94
N THR A 2 -7.01 7.80 6.41
CA THR A 2 -7.36 6.40 6.68
C THR A 2 -8.56 5.99 5.84
N TYR A 3 -8.64 4.72 5.50
CA TYR A 3 -9.71 4.14 4.67
C TYR A 3 -10.21 2.85 5.33
N PRO A 4 -11.43 2.41 5.01
CA PRO A 4 -11.86 1.07 5.40
C PRO A 4 -10.91 0.02 4.84
N ILE A 5 -10.66 -1.07 5.58
CA ILE A 5 -9.77 -2.14 5.11
C ILE A 5 -10.25 -2.80 3.81
N SER A 6 -11.53 -2.70 3.51
CA SER A 6 -12.08 -3.19 2.23
C SER A 6 -11.50 -2.50 1.00
N LYS A 7 -10.85 -1.36 1.17
CA LYS A 7 -10.17 -0.65 0.07
C LYS A 7 -8.82 -1.27 -0.30
N ILE A 8 -8.32 -2.20 0.52
CA ILE A 8 -7.08 -2.91 0.19
C ILE A 8 -7.40 -3.99 -0.85
N ASP A 9 -6.73 -3.91 -1.99
CA ASP A 9 -6.93 -4.87 -3.07
C ASP A 9 -6.49 -6.27 -2.64
N GLY A 10 -7.30 -7.27 -2.98
CA GLY A 10 -7.04 -8.65 -2.60
C GLY A 10 -7.51 -9.04 -1.20
N LEU A 11 -7.97 -8.09 -0.40
CA LEU A 11 -8.49 -8.37 0.95
C LEU A 11 -9.97 -8.71 0.84
N THR A 12 -10.28 -10.01 0.96
CA THR A 12 -11.65 -10.51 0.79
C THR A 12 -12.57 -10.12 1.96
N ALA A 13 -13.89 -10.20 1.74
CA ALA A 13 -14.86 -9.95 2.79
C ALA A 13 -14.69 -10.90 3.98
N PHE A 14 -14.35 -12.16 3.73
CA PHE A 14 -14.09 -13.15 4.77
C PHE A 14 -12.89 -12.75 5.64
N THR A 15 -11.80 -12.33 5.01
CA THR A 15 -10.61 -11.84 5.70
C THR A 15 -10.90 -10.56 6.48
N ALA A 16 -11.67 -9.65 5.89
CA ALA A 16 -12.08 -8.41 6.55
C ALA A 16 -12.86 -8.72 7.84
N LEU A 17 -13.73 -9.72 7.84
CA LEU A 17 -14.47 -10.13 9.04
C LEU A 17 -13.52 -10.57 10.16
N LYS A 18 -12.50 -11.36 9.82
CA LYS A 18 -11.50 -11.81 10.80
C LYS A 18 -10.75 -10.64 11.43
N LEU A 19 -10.35 -9.67 10.62
CA LEU A 19 -9.63 -8.49 11.10
C LEU A 19 -10.53 -7.59 11.94
N LYS A 20 -11.78 -7.38 11.51
CA LYS A 20 -12.78 -6.60 12.25
C LYS A 20 -13.07 -7.20 13.62
N ALA A 21 -13.10 -8.53 13.72
CA ALA A 21 -13.29 -9.21 15.00
C ALA A 21 -12.17 -8.89 16.01
N LEU A 22 -11.00 -8.50 15.53
CA LEU A 22 -9.88 -8.05 16.35
C LEU A 22 -9.82 -6.53 16.53
N GLY A 23 -10.85 -5.82 16.07
CA GLY A 23 -10.90 -4.36 16.15
C GLY A 23 -10.18 -3.62 15.03
N ILE A 24 -9.70 -4.34 14.01
CA ILE A 24 -8.98 -3.75 12.89
C ILE A 24 -9.97 -3.48 11.76
N ARG A 25 -10.34 -2.22 11.56
CA ARG A 25 -11.37 -1.80 10.60
C ARG A 25 -10.86 -0.87 9.51
N THR A 26 -9.69 -0.27 9.71
CA THR A 26 -9.15 0.76 8.81
C THR A 26 -7.75 0.41 8.37
N THR A 27 -7.29 1.07 7.30
CA THR A 27 -5.92 0.92 6.82
C THR A 27 -4.90 1.34 7.87
N ASP A 28 -5.16 2.43 8.61
CA ASP A 28 -4.28 2.85 9.70
C ASP A 28 -4.24 1.81 10.83
N GLY A 29 -5.37 1.23 11.17
CA GLY A 29 -5.45 0.18 12.17
C GLY A 29 -4.66 -1.07 11.78
N LEU A 30 -4.76 -1.46 10.52
CA LEU A 30 -4.00 -2.60 10.00
C LEU A 30 -2.51 -2.30 9.99
N LEU A 31 -2.13 -1.13 9.52
CA LEU A 31 -0.72 -0.72 9.51
C LEU A 31 -0.13 -0.77 10.92
N GLU A 32 -0.83 -0.20 11.90
CA GLU A 32 -0.36 -0.20 13.28
C GLU A 32 -0.20 -1.61 13.85
N ALA A 33 -1.17 -2.49 13.59
CA ALA A 33 -1.12 -3.88 14.08
C ALA A 33 -0.05 -4.72 13.40
N ALA A 34 0.24 -4.46 12.12
CA ALA A 34 1.13 -5.28 11.28
C ALA A 34 2.49 -4.63 11.00
N ARG A 35 2.79 -3.49 11.62
CA ARG A 35 4.02 -2.75 11.31
C ARG A 35 5.31 -3.44 11.77
N THR A 36 5.23 -4.31 12.75
CA THR A 36 6.40 -5.02 13.29
C THR A 36 6.33 -6.52 12.99
N VAL A 37 7.48 -7.19 13.01
CA VAL A 37 7.54 -8.65 12.87
C VAL A 37 6.69 -9.31 13.95
N LYS A 38 6.83 -8.86 15.20
CA LYS A 38 6.06 -9.39 16.34
C LYS A 38 4.54 -9.22 16.12
N GLY A 39 4.11 -8.06 15.65
CA GLY A 39 2.71 -7.79 15.36
C GLY A 39 2.17 -8.70 14.26
N ARG A 40 2.92 -8.89 13.19
CA ARG A 40 2.53 -9.79 12.10
C ARG A 40 2.42 -11.24 12.56
N LYS A 41 3.35 -11.71 13.38
CA LYS A 41 3.29 -13.05 13.95
C LYS A 41 2.05 -13.26 14.81
N ALA A 42 1.74 -12.27 15.65
CA ALA A 42 0.55 -12.32 16.50
C ALA A 42 -0.74 -12.37 15.68
N LEU A 43 -0.84 -11.53 14.64
CA LEU A 43 -2.00 -11.53 13.74
C LEU A 43 -2.11 -12.82 12.95
N ALA A 44 -1.01 -13.35 12.45
CA ALA A 44 -1.00 -14.63 11.73
C ALA A 44 -1.54 -15.76 12.59
N ALA A 45 -1.12 -15.82 13.85
CA ALA A 45 -1.59 -16.83 14.79
C ALA A 45 -3.09 -16.74 15.06
N LYS A 46 -3.63 -15.52 15.12
CA LYS A 46 -5.07 -15.29 15.42
C LYS A 46 -5.98 -15.45 14.22
N THR A 47 -5.49 -15.18 13.02
CA THR A 47 -6.33 -15.09 11.81
C THR A 47 -6.09 -16.21 10.81
N GLY A 48 -4.96 -16.89 10.89
CA GLY A 48 -4.54 -17.85 9.86
C GLY A 48 -4.02 -17.19 8.58
N ILE A 49 -3.90 -15.87 8.56
CA ILE A 49 -3.32 -15.14 7.42
C ILE A 49 -1.79 -15.24 7.55
N SER A 50 -1.09 -15.49 6.43
CA SER A 50 0.37 -15.59 6.47
C SER A 50 1.03 -14.25 6.83
N GLU A 51 2.18 -14.31 7.48
CA GLU A 51 2.98 -13.12 7.79
C GLU A 51 3.36 -12.35 6.53
N GLN A 52 3.66 -13.06 5.45
CA GLN A 52 3.98 -12.48 4.14
C GLN A 52 2.82 -11.65 3.61
N GLN A 53 1.61 -12.19 3.66
CA GLN A 53 0.42 -11.47 3.19
C GLN A 53 0.14 -10.25 4.07
N LEU A 54 0.31 -10.38 5.37
CA LEU A 54 0.14 -9.26 6.30
C LEU A 54 1.15 -8.16 6.03
N LEU A 55 2.39 -8.51 5.69
CA LEU A 55 3.41 -7.54 5.32
C LEU A 55 3.03 -6.80 4.03
N GLU A 56 2.55 -7.51 3.01
CA GLU A 56 2.09 -6.88 1.78
C GLU A 56 0.97 -5.90 2.03
N TRP A 57 -0.03 -6.29 2.81
CA TRP A 57 -1.15 -5.40 3.13
C TRP A 57 -0.72 -4.22 3.99
N ALA A 58 0.24 -4.41 4.91
CA ALA A 58 0.82 -3.31 5.67
C ALA A 58 1.49 -2.29 4.75
N ASN A 59 2.21 -2.75 3.73
CA ASN A 59 2.83 -1.86 2.75
C ASN A 59 1.78 -1.12 1.91
N VAL A 60 0.69 -1.78 1.54
CA VAL A 60 -0.42 -1.12 0.84
C VAL A 60 -1.05 -0.05 1.74
N ALA A 61 -1.31 -0.38 3.00
CA ALA A 61 -1.85 0.57 3.97
C ALA A 61 -0.90 1.77 4.17
N ASP A 62 0.39 1.51 4.16
CA ASP A 62 1.42 2.55 4.27
C ASP A 62 1.36 3.52 3.07
N TYR A 63 1.23 2.99 1.85
CA TYR A 63 1.00 3.82 0.67
C TYR A 63 -0.23 4.69 0.79
N MET A 64 -1.29 4.16 1.38
CA MET A 64 -2.57 4.88 1.50
C MET A 64 -2.52 6.05 2.48
N ARG A 65 -1.44 6.19 3.24
CA ARG A 65 -1.17 7.40 4.03
C ARG A 65 -0.78 8.60 3.16
N ILE A 66 -0.31 8.33 1.94
CA ILE A 66 0.15 9.40 1.03
C ILE A 66 -1.07 10.13 0.46
N PRO A 67 -1.20 11.45 0.67
CA PRO A 67 -2.29 12.21 0.08
C PRO A 67 -2.33 12.06 -1.45
N GLY A 68 -3.51 11.80 -1.99
CA GLY A 68 -3.69 11.63 -3.43
C GLY A 68 -3.35 10.25 -3.98
N MET A 69 -2.86 9.32 -3.14
CA MET A 69 -2.49 8.00 -3.63
C MET A 69 -3.72 7.18 -4.07
N GLY A 70 -4.60 6.80 -3.21
CA GLY A 70 -5.78 6.01 -3.55
C GLY A 70 -5.49 4.61 -4.08
N LYS A 71 -6.53 3.76 -4.08
CA LYS A 71 -6.42 2.32 -4.42
C LYS A 71 -5.83 2.05 -5.80
N ALA A 72 -6.33 2.75 -6.81
CA ALA A 72 -5.92 2.51 -8.21
C ALA A 72 -4.45 2.88 -8.44
N LYS A 73 -4.00 4.00 -7.86
CA LYS A 73 -2.61 4.44 -7.99
C LYS A 73 -1.68 3.51 -7.22
N VAL A 74 -2.09 3.01 -6.05
CA VAL A 74 -1.31 2.02 -5.29
C VAL A 74 -1.04 0.79 -6.18
N GLY A 75 -2.08 0.27 -6.82
CA GLY A 75 -1.94 -0.87 -7.72
C GLY A 75 -0.97 -0.60 -8.87
N LEU A 76 -1.05 0.59 -9.46
CA LEU A 76 -0.18 0.98 -10.57
C LEU A 76 1.29 1.12 -10.14
N VAL A 77 1.53 1.80 -9.03
CA VAL A 77 2.89 1.98 -8.50
C VAL A 77 3.52 0.63 -8.16
N ARG A 78 2.77 -0.25 -7.51
CA ARG A 78 3.27 -1.59 -7.16
C ARG A 78 3.53 -2.44 -8.40
N ALA A 79 2.67 -2.36 -9.40
CA ALA A 79 2.86 -3.06 -10.67
C ALA A 79 4.09 -2.55 -11.43
N ALA A 80 4.47 -1.29 -11.22
CA ALA A 80 5.70 -0.72 -11.79
C ALA A 80 6.97 -1.13 -11.01
N GLY A 81 6.84 -2.01 -10.01
CA GLY A 81 7.96 -2.57 -9.27
C GLY A 81 8.32 -1.85 -7.98
N VAL A 82 7.53 -0.89 -7.54
CA VAL A 82 7.79 -0.11 -6.33
C VAL A 82 6.80 -0.57 -5.24
N THR A 83 7.27 -1.35 -4.28
CA THR A 83 6.40 -2.04 -3.33
C THR A 83 6.32 -1.42 -1.94
N THR A 84 7.22 -0.50 -1.61
CA THR A 84 7.24 0.16 -0.30
C THR A 84 7.29 1.68 -0.44
N VAL A 85 6.81 2.39 0.59
CA VAL A 85 6.92 3.86 0.65
C VAL A 85 8.38 4.29 0.60
N ARG A 86 9.28 3.56 1.25
CA ARG A 86 10.72 3.84 1.25
C ARG A 86 11.30 3.77 -0.16
N GLU A 87 10.95 2.75 -0.94
CA GLU A 87 11.38 2.63 -2.33
C GLU A 87 10.84 3.78 -3.17
N LEU A 88 9.57 4.15 -2.97
CA LEU A 88 8.95 5.26 -3.68
C LEU A 88 9.72 6.56 -3.43
N ALA A 89 10.11 6.82 -2.18
CA ALA A 89 10.84 8.02 -1.81
C ALA A 89 12.19 8.16 -2.55
N LEU A 90 12.76 7.03 -3.00
CA LEU A 90 14.06 6.99 -3.67
C LEU A 90 13.97 7.02 -5.21
N ARG A 91 12.75 7.01 -5.78
CA ARG A 91 12.57 6.90 -7.23
C ARG A 91 12.75 8.24 -7.95
N ASN A 92 13.20 8.13 -9.19
CA ASN A 92 13.22 9.27 -10.11
C ASN A 92 11.80 9.45 -10.70
N PRO A 93 11.18 10.64 -10.59
CA PRO A 93 9.81 10.86 -11.04
C PRO A 93 9.59 10.56 -12.53
N ALA A 94 10.49 10.98 -13.40
CA ALA A 94 10.35 10.76 -14.84
C ALA A 94 10.39 9.28 -15.19
N ARG A 95 11.34 8.53 -14.59
CA ARG A 95 11.47 7.09 -14.83
C ARG A 95 10.27 6.33 -14.28
N LEU A 96 9.83 6.68 -13.08
CA LEU A 96 8.66 6.03 -12.50
C LEU A 96 7.42 6.28 -13.34
N ALA A 97 7.19 7.54 -13.76
CA ALA A 97 6.06 7.87 -14.63
C ALA A 97 6.08 7.07 -15.92
N GLN A 98 7.26 6.90 -16.53
CA GLN A 98 7.43 6.10 -17.73
C GLN A 98 7.13 4.62 -17.49
N ASN A 99 7.64 4.06 -16.41
CA ASN A 99 7.36 2.67 -16.03
C ASN A 99 5.87 2.44 -15.77
N MET A 100 5.22 3.39 -15.10
CA MET A 100 3.78 3.33 -14.84
C MET A 100 2.98 3.35 -16.15
N LYS A 101 3.40 4.18 -17.10
CA LYS A 101 2.76 4.25 -18.42
C LYS A 101 2.88 2.91 -19.16
N GLU A 102 4.07 2.31 -19.17
CA GLU A 102 4.32 1.02 -19.81
C GLU A 102 3.47 -0.09 -19.19
N VAL A 103 3.42 -0.15 -17.87
CA VAL A 103 2.62 -1.14 -17.16
C VAL A 103 1.13 -0.93 -17.45
N ASN A 104 0.67 0.32 -17.44
CA ASN A 104 -0.73 0.62 -17.68
C ASN A 104 -1.17 0.31 -19.12
N THR A 105 -0.27 0.45 -20.08
CA THR A 105 -0.53 0.05 -21.47
C THR A 105 -0.86 -1.44 -21.55
N LYS A 106 -0.18 -2.26 -20.76
CA LYS A 106 -0.37 -3.72 -20.75
C LYS A 106 -1.51 -4.16 -19.84
N ARG A 107 -1.62 -3.59 -18.65
CA ARG A 107 -2.52 -4.06 -17.59
C ARG A 107 -3.78 -3.22 -17.39
N LYS A 108 -3.83 -2.03 -17.94
CA LYS A 108 -5.00 -1.12 -17.89
C LYS A 108 -5.56 -0.96 -16.48
N LEU A 109 -4.69 -0.66 -15.52
CA LEU A 109 -5.06 -0.55 -14.10
C LEU A 109 -5.76 0.77 -13.77
N VAL A 110 -5.49 1.83 -14.53
CA VAL A 110 -6.13 3.13 -14.35
C VAL A 110 -6.64 3.66 -15.69
N ARG A 111 -7.70 4.46 -15.64
CA ARG A 111 -8.26 5.11 -16.83
C ARG A 111 -7.44 6.32 -17.24
N VAL A 112 -7.07 7.13 -16.25
CA VAL A 112 -6.30 8.35 -16.45
C VAL A 112 -4.95 8.15 -15.79
N LEU A 113 -3.91 8.16 -16.60
CA LEU A 113 -2.54 7.99 -16.14
C LEU A 113 -2.11 9.23 -15.35
N PRO A 114 -1.53 9.08 -14.13
CA PRO A 114 -0.98 10.22 -13.41
C PRO A 114 0.11 10.91 -14.23
N SER A 115 0.11 12.25 -14.22
CA SER A 115 1.16 13.03 -14.88
C SER A 115 2.48 12.85 -14.14
N GLU A 116 3.60 13.17 -14.82
CA GLU A 116 4.92 13.19 -14.19
C GLU A 116 4.93 14.09 -12.96
N LYS A 117 4.29 15.26 -13.05
CA LYS A 117 4.19 16.19 -11.93
C LYS A 117 3.43 15.56 -10.75
N SER A 118 2.35 14.85 -11.02
CA SER A 118 1.59 14.13 -9.99
C SER A 118 2.45 13.05 -9.32
N VAL A 119 3.22 12.31 -10.11
CA VAL A 119 4.17 11.30 -9.60
C VAL A 119 5.25 11.95 -8.73
N GLU A 120 5.78 13.08 -9.17
CA GLU A 120 6.76 13.86 -8.40
C GLU A 120 6.20 14.27 -7.04
N GLN A 121 4.93 14.70 -6.99
CA GLN A 121 4.26 15.06 -5.75
C GLN A 121 4.09 13.86 -4.83
N LEU A 122 3.75 12.69 -5.36
CA LEU A 122 3.65 11.46 -4.57
C LEU A 122 4.99 11.08 -3.94
N ILE A 123 6.07 11.19 -4.71
CA ILE A 123 7.43 10.93 -4.21
C ILE A 123 7.82 11.92 -3.12
N ALA A 124 7.51 13.21 -3.32
CA ALA A 124 7.79 14.25 -2.32
C ALA A 124 7.04 13.97 -1.01
N GLN A 125 5.78 13.54 -1.09
CA GLN A 125 5.02 13.18 0.08
C GLN A 125 5.57 11.92 0.77
N ALA A 126 6.00 10.93 -0.01
CA ALA A 126 6.63 9.73 0.54
C ALA A 126 7.88 10.06 1.36
N ARG A 127 8.68 11.02 0.90
CA ARG A 127 9.89 11.46 1.61
C ARG A 127 9.60 12.10 2.97
N LYS A 128 8.42 12.65 3.15
CA LYS A 128 8.02 13.31 4.41
C LYS A 128 7.49 12.32 5.45
N LEU A 129 7.13 11.10 5.05
CA LEU A 129 6.54 10.13 5.96
C LEU A 129 7.61 9.49 6.84
N GLN A 130 7.28 9.33 8.13
CA GLN A 130 8.09 8.56 9.04
C GLN A 130 7.98 7.08 8.73
N PRO A 131 9.10 6.34 8.66
CA PRO A 131 9.03 4.89 8.48
C PRO A 131 8.26 4.26 9.64
N LYS A 132 7.33 3.36 9.33
CA LYS A 132 6.55 2.65 10.34
C LYS A 132 6.81 1.15 10.34
N ILE A 133 7.06 0.58 9.17
CA ILE A 133 7.18 -0.88 9.01
C ILE A 133 8.62 -1.31 9.29
N THR A 134 8.76 -2.33 10.14
CA THR A 134 10.04 -3.03 10.35
C THR A 134 9.95 -4.44 9.76
N TYR A 135 11.07 -4.92 9.23
CA TYR A 135 11.12 -6.16 8.45
C TYR A 135 11.81 -7.31 9.19
#